data_c0f4b76914e9c805489b0dab742b752e
#
_entry.id   c0f4b76914e9c805489b0dab742b752e
#
_cell.length_a   1.000
_cell.length_b   1.000
_cell.length_c   1.000
_cell.angle_alpha   90.00
_cell.angle_beta   90.00
_cell.angle_gamma   90.00
#
_symmetry.space_group_name_H-M   'P 1'
#
loop_
_entity.id
_entity.type
_entity.pdbx_description
1 polymer ?
#
loop_
_entity_poly.entity_id
_entity_poly.type
_entity_poly.pdbx_seq_one_letter_code
_entity_poly.pdbx_strand_id
1 'polypeptide(L)'
;MSATQRTKGASGERELVRLLRDHLGDDTITRNLDQVRDGGGDILLRDWVIEVKRCRQASLGTWWRQAVAQAGDRQPALAYRLDRQPWRVRIP
;
A
#
# COMPACT_ATOMS: atom_id res chain seq x y z
N MET A 1 -9.10 -8.51 13.33
CA MET A 1 -7.92 -8.90 12.53
C MET A 1 -6.96 -9.69 13.40
N SER A 2 -6.43 -10.77 12.90
CA SER A 2 -5.46 -11.59 13.63
C SER A 2 -4.10 -10.88 13.73
N ALA A 3 -3.30 -11.28 14.73
CA ALA A 3 -1.94 -10.75 14.87
C ALA A 3 -1.08 -11.06 13.63
N THR A 4 -1.26 -12.24 13.03
CA THR A 4 -0.55 -12.63 11.81
C THR A 4 -0.86 -11.69 10.65
N GLN A 5 -2.13 -11.33 10.46
CA GLN A 5 -2.53 -10.42 9.40
C GLN A 5 -1.95 -9.02 9.59
N ARG A 6 -1.93 -8.52 10.83
CA ARG A 6 -1.33 -7.21 11.13
C ARG A 6 0.16 -7.21 10.87
N THR A 7 0.87 -8.25 11.29
CA THR A 7 2.30 -8.39 11.05
C THR A 7 2.60 -8.45 9.56
N LYS A 8 1.80 -9.22 8.82
CA LYS A 8 1.94 -9.38 7.37
C LYS A 8 1.72 -8.04 6.65
N GLY A 9 0.73 -7.27 7.08
CA GLY A 9 0.46 -5.95 6.53
C GLY A 9 1.62 -4.98 6.74
N ALA A 10 2.12 -4.87 7.96
CA ALA A 10 3.25 -4.00 8.27
C ALA A 10 4.51 -4.42 7.53
N SER A 11 4.78 -5.72 7.44
CA SER A 11 5.92 -6.25 6.70
C SER A 11 5.84 -5.92 5.22
N GLY A 12 4.63 -6.03 4.65
CA GLY A 12 4.39 -5.69 3.24
C GLY A 12 4.65 -4.22 2.96
N GLU A 13 4.18 -3.34 3.83
CA GLU A 13 4.42 -1.89 3.69
C GLU A 13 5.91 -1.57 3.73
N ARG A 14 6.64 -2.12 4.68
CA ARG A 14 8.08 -1.89 4.80
C ARG A 14 8.83 -2.41 3.59
N GLU A 15 8.47 -3.60 3.12
CA GLU A 15 9.08 -4.20 1.92
C GLU A 15 8.87 -3.31 0.72
N LEU A 16 7.64 -2.83 0.51
CA LEU A 16 7.32 -1.98 -0.63
C LEU A 16 8.02 -0.63 -0.54
N VAL A 17 8.07 -0.01 0.64
CA VAL A 17 8.81 1.25 0.83
C VAL A 17 10.28 1.08 0.41
N ARG A 18 10.91 0.00 0.82
CA ARG A 18 12.30 -0.27 0.45
C ARG A 18 12.45 -0.39 -1.07
N LEU A 19 11.57 -1.16 -1.71
CA LEU A 19 11.60 -1.33 -3.16
C LEU A 19 11.42 -0.01 -3.89
N LEU A 20 10.47 0.81 -3.45
CA LEU A 20 10.20 2.11 -4.07
C LEU A 20 11.39 3.06 -3.90
N ARG A 21 11.97 3.12 -2.71
CA ARG A 21 13.16 3.94 -2.46
C ARG A 21 14.32 3.53 -3.36
N ASP A 22 14.56 2.22 -3.47
CA ASP A 22 15.66 1.70 -4.28
C ASP A 22 15.47 1.99 -5.77
N HIS A 23 14.26 1.78 -6.27
CA HIS A 23 13.98 1.96 -7.70
C HIS A 23 13.87 3.42 -8.10
N LEU A 24 13.33 4.26 -7.24
CA LEU A 24 13.09 5.67 -7.56
C LEU A 24 14.20 6.59 -7.05
N GLY A 25 15.12 6.08 -6.24
CA GLY A 25 16.18 6.88 -5.65
C GLY A 25 15.65 7.98 -4.74
N ASP A 26 14.53 7.74 -4.07
CA ASP A 26 13.85 8.75 -3.25
C ASP A 26 13.68 8.24 -1.82
N ASP A 27 14.53 8.74 -0.92
CA ASP A 27 14.52 8.35 0.49
C ASP A 27 13.39 9.02 1.28
N THR A 28 12.63 9.92 0.67
CA THR A 28 11.51 10.57 1.35
C THR A 28 10.25 9.73 1.37
N ILE A 29 10.20 8.66 0.59
CA ILE A 29 9.07 7.74 0.58
C ILE A 29 8.97 7.04 1.93
N THR A 30 7.80 7.08 2.55
CA THR A 30 7.61 6.52 3.89
C THR A 30 6.20 5.99 4.07
N ARG A 31 6.04 5.13 5.09
CA ARG A 31 4.72 4.67 5.51
C ARG A 31 3.94 5.82 6.13
N ASN A 32 2.63 5.83 5.89
CA ASN A 32 1.74 6.79 6.54
C ASN A 32 1.33 6.26 7.91
N LEU A 33 2.11 6.58 8.93
CA LEU A 33 1.85 6.11 10.30
C LEU A 33 0.69 6.85 10.96
N ASP A 34 0.20 7.92 10.37
CA ASP A 34 -0.88 8.72 10.92
C ASP A 34 -2.25 8.37 10.32
N GLN A 35 -2.34 7.36 9.47
CA GLN A 35 -3.59 7.02 8.79
C GLN A 35 -4.73 6.66 9.75
N VAL A 36 -4.41 6.15 10.93
CA VAL A 36 -5.43 5.83 11.94
C VAL A 36 -6.10 7.10 12.45
N ARG A 37 -5.35 8.20 12.53
CA ARG A 37 -5.84 9.49 13.03
C ARG A 37 -6.40 10.36 11.90
N ASP A 38 -5.64 10.46 10.81
CA ASP A 38 -5.91 11.42 9.73
C ASP A 38 -6.51 10.77 8.49
N GLY A 39 -6.59 9.45 8.45
CA GLY A 39 -7.03 8.72 7.26
C GLY A 39 -5.94 8.67 6.20
N GLY A 40 -6.35 8.34 4.98
CA GLY A 40 -5.44 8.21 3.86
C GLY A 40 -4.95 6.78 3.66
N GLY A 41 -4.06 6.56 2.72
CA GLY A 41 -3.54 5.24 2.40
C GLY A 41 -2.30 4.87 3.19
N ASP A 42 -1.73 3.72 2.87
CA ASP A 42 -0.63 3.13 3.63
C ASP A 42 0.72 3.80 3.35
N ILE A 43 0.94 4.26 2.12
CA ILE A 43 2.17 4.92 1.71
C ILE A 43 1.82 6.18 0.94
N LEU A 44 2.53 7.26 1.24
CA LEU A 44 2.40 8.54 0.52
C LEU A 44 3.64 8.73 -0.36
N LEU A 45 3.41 8.97 -1.65
CA LEU A 45 4.46 9.21 -2.63
C LEU A 45 4.02 10.35 -3.54
N ARG A 46 4.49 11.56 -3.25
CA ARG A 46 4.12 12.76 -4.03
C ARG A 46 2.60 12.91 -4.07
N ASP A 47 2.00 12.91 -5.26
CA ASP A 47 0.55 13.01 -5.44
C ASP A 47 -0.16 11.65 -5.38
N TRP A 48 0.59 10.59 -5.17
CA TRP A 48 0.05 9.24 -5.09
C TRP A 48 -0.23 8.81 -3.67
N VAL A 49 -1.36 8.17 -3.48
CA VAL A 49 -1.71 7.50 -2.22
C VAL A 49 -1.79 6.00 -2.53
N ILE A 50 -0.91 5.24 -1.93
CA ILE A 50 -0.75 3.83 -2.23
C ILE A 50 -1.37 3.00 -1.11
N GLU A 51 -2.35 2.17 -1.48
CA GLU A 51 -2.91 1.15 -0.60
C GLU A 51 -2.10 -0.13 -0.80
N VAL A 52 -1.65 -0.73 0.30
CA VAL A 52 -0.78 -1.90 0.26
C VAL A 52 -1.53 -3.12 0.79
N LYS A 53 -1.53 -4.19 0.02
CA LYS A 53 -2.14 -5.46 0.43
C LYS A 53 -1.14 -6.59 0.26
N ARG A 54 -0.97 -7.37 1.29
CA ARG A 54 -0.19 -8.60 1.24
C ARG A 54 -1.02 -9.70 1.86
N CYS A 55 -1.56 -10.54 1.01
CA CYS A 55 -2.56 -11.53 1.39
C CYS A 55 -2.33 -12.85 0.68
N ARG A 56 -3.00 -13.88 1.19
CA ARG A 56 -3.00 -15.19 0.57
C ARG A 56 -3.86 -15.22 -0.69
N GLN A 57 -5.01 -14.53 -0.65
CA GLN A 57 -5.97 -14.54 -1.75
C GLN A 57 -6.33 -13.10 -2.12
N ALA A 58 -6.60 -12.89 -3.40
CA ALA A 58 -6.93 -11.57 -3.92
C ALA A 58 -8.39 -11.21 -3.70
N SER A 59 -8.63 -9.93 -3.42
CA SER A 59 -9.96 -9.32 -3.42
C SER A 59 -9.85 -7.96 -4.13
N LEU A 60 -9.47 -8.02 -5.42
CA LEU A 60 -9.02 -6.84 -6.15
C LEU A 60 -10.07 -5.73 -6.23
N GLY A 61 -11.33 -6.08 -6.47
CA GLY A 61 -12.38 -5.08 -6.54
C GLY A 61 -12.58 -4.32 -5.23
N THR A 62 -12.61 -5.04 -4.12
CA THR A 62 -12.74 -4.45 -2.78
C THR A 62 -11.53 -3.57 -2.47
N TRP A 63 -10.33 -4.09 -2.73
CA TRP A 63 -9.09 -3.34 -2.47
C TRP A 63 -9.00 -2.07 -3.32
N TRP A 64 -9.42 -2.15 -4.56
CA TRP A 64 -9.38 -0.99 -5.44
C TRP A 64 -10.36 0.10 -4.97
N ARG A 65 -11.57 -0.27 -4.58
CA ARG A 65 -12.52 0.69 -4.02
C ARG A 65 -11.97 1.35 -2.76
N GLN A 66 -11.29 0.56 -1.92
CA GLN A 66 -10.64 1.09 -0.73
C GLN A 66 -9.52 2.08 -1.10
N ALA A 67 -8.70 1.74 -2.08
CA ALA A 67 -7.62 2.61 -2.53
C ALA A 67 -8.17 3.95 -3.05
N VAL A 68 -9.22 3.91 -3.86
CA VAL A 68 -9.86 5.11 -4.40
C VAL A 68 -10.43 5.97 -3.27
N ALA A 69 -11.11 5.35 -2.32
CA ALA A 69 -11.71 6.08 -1.19
C ALA A 69 -10.63 6.75 -0.33
N GLN A 70 -9.52 6.07 -0.08
CA GLN A 70 -8.43 6.60 0.75
C GLN A 70 -7.66 7.71 0.04
N ALA A 71 -7.61 7.70 -1.29
CA ALA A 71 -6.84 8.69 -2.04
C ALA A 71 -7.48 10.08 -1.99
N GLY A 72 -8.81 10.17 -1.89
CA GLY A 72 -9.48 11.46 -1.96
C GLY A 72 -9.20 12.16 -3.29
N ASP A 73 -8.63 13.35 -3.23
CA ASP A 73 -8.31 14.15 -4.42
C ASP A 73 -6.97 13.75 -5.06
N ARG A 74 -6.22 12.87 -4.43
CA ARG A 74 -4.94 12.41 -4.94
C ARG A 74 -5.11 11.22 -5.86
N GLN A 75 -4.00 10.76 -6.44
CA GLN A 75 -4.00 9.62 -7.35
C GLN A 75 -3.98 8.32 -6.55
N PRO A 76 -4.97 7.43 -6.74
CA PRO A 76 -4.94 6.14 -6.07
C PRO A 76 -4.01 5.16 -6.77
N ALA A 77 -3.32 4.35 -5.98
CA ALA A 77 -2.59 3.20 -6.45
C ALA A 77 -2.82 2.05 -5.48
N LEU A 78 -2.95 0.87 -6.02
CA LEU A 78 -3.07 -0.35 -5.24
C LEU A 78 -1.86 -1.22 -5.52
N ALA A 79 -1.00 -1.41 -4.53
CA ALA A 79 0.12 -2.33 -4.61
C ALA A 79 -0.23 -3.57 -3.82
N TYR A 80 -0.10 -4.74 -4.43
CA TYR A 80 -0.45 -5.97 -3.74
C TYR A 80 0.51 -7.09 -4.10
N ARG A 81 0.68 -7.98 -3.14
CA ARG A 81 1.48 -9.18 -3.30
C ARG A 81 0.73 -10.34 -2.67
N LEU A 82 0.49 -11.37 -3.48
CA LEU A 82 -0.04 -12.63 -2.98
C LEU A 82 1.13 -13.51 -2.53
N ASP A 83 0.85 -14.47 -1.68
CA ASP A 83 1.89 -15.36 -1.16
C ASP A 83 2.66 -16.03 -2.30
N ARG A 84 3.99 -15.95 -2.24
CA ARG A 84 4.92 -16.55 -3.22
C ARG A 84 4.81 -15.94 -4.62
N GLN A 85 4.26 -14.73 -4.74
CA GLN A 85 4.13 -14.05 -6.01
C GLN A 85 4.81 -12.68 -5.99
N PRO A 86 5.14 -12.11 -7.15
CA PRO A 86 5.75 -10.78 -7.20
C PRO A 86 4.73 -9.70 -6.86
N TRP A 87 5.24 -8.51 -6.53
CA TRP A 87 4.41 -7.34 -6.36
C TRP A 87 3.72 -6.98 -7.68
N ARG A 88 2.48 -6.55 -7.56
CA ARG A 88 1.69 -6.03 -8.67
C ARG A 88 1.10 -4.69 -8.27
N VAL A 89 0.88 -3.83 -9.25
CA VAL A 89 0.34 -2.49 -8.99
C VAL A 89 -0.80 -2.22 -9.95
N ARG A 90 -1.88 -1.68 -9.41
CA ARG A 90 -2.98 -1.15 -10.21
C ARG A 90 -3.04 0.36 -10.04
N ILE A 91 -3.14 1.08 -11.16
CA ILE A 91 -3.34 2.52 -11.21
C ILE A 91 -4.58 2.83 -12.06
N PRO A 92 -5.12 4.05 -12.01
CA PRO A 92 -6.27 4.42 -12.83
C PRO A 92 -6.03 4.25 -14.33
#